data_fd461ef13417444d1c35333ad5250bf6
#
_entry.id   fd461ef13417444d1c35333ad5250bf6
#
_cell.length_a   1.000
_cell.length_b   1.000
_cell.length_c   1.000
_cell.angle_alpha   90.00
_cell.angle_beta   90.00
_cell.angle_gamma   90.00
#
_symmetry.space_group_name_H-M   'P 1'
#
loop_
_entity.id
_entity.type
_entity.pdbx_description
1 polymer ?
#
loop_
_entity_poly.entity_id
_entity_poly.type
_entity_poly.pdbx_seq_one_letter_code
_entity_poly.pdbx_strand_id
1 'polypeptide(L)'
;MVDREEIAKTPSPLNINEAIEGEVLNQKTARRLKNDLLLYEAVIKNEADTVRKVLKEAVDVDSRNNVPPIHWAASKGNTEIIEMLIQAKCDIEARDKFGMRPLHMAARYGHRDAVKMLINAGANVSAVNKKQHTLLMCAAQGNNVRVVEYLAEAVELLNGDATDITGATALHHAASAGHPTMITALSNVPRIEINATDKKGQTPIHSACEREHLEAVEVLIGLGANVDAQDNEGNTLLHIATRTRHTAIAELLLRAGANTELTDEMGFTPLHVAASQGCKGILDSMIQHGAALNKQCKYGNTPLHLACQNNEVETVEILLNKGVDLNCLNSRLQSPIHIVAEMGHKEICEMLLAAGANIEQREQSGRRPLYIAARGSFTAIVDMIIKTARLDYPTPEDSTSDKEIRDLTPARRRWREGSRGGSISSNNSAFSEHIRSILWKLAYKQLGPEDWKKLALHWAFTHDQIQAIEHQYTGPSSYKEHGYRMLMIWASGLNPEASVGKELCDALTAVDKKSVAESVRKHVDQEKDGKTKLNKQRCHKCSIT
;
A
#
# COMPACT_ATOMS: atom_id res chain seq x y z
N MET A 1 3.33 23.44 3.53
CA MET A 1 3.72 24.27 4.70
C MET A 1 5.14 24.86 4.61
N VAL A 2 6.02 24.33 3.77
CA VAL A 2 7.43 24.77 3.70
C VAL A 2 7.62 26.17 3.08
N ASP A 3 6.69 26.65 2.25
CA ASP A 3 6.89 27.91 1.50
C ASP A 3 6.39 29.20 2.20
N ARG A 4 5.67 29.11 3.33
CA ARG A 4 5.21 30.31 4.05
C ARG A 4 6.30 30.97 4.91
N GLU A 5 7.24 30.18 5.44
CA GLU A 5 8.28 30.67 6.34
C GLU A 5 9.49 31.26 5.62
N GLU A 6 9.79 30.85 4.37
CA GLU A 6 10.95 31.38 3.65
C GLU A 6 10.75 32.75 3.07
N ILE A 7 9.52 33.16 2.78
CA ILE A 7 9.21 34.51 2.25
C ILE A 7 9.02 35.54 3.39
N ALA A 8 8.68 35.04 4.59
CA ALA A 8 8.44 35.91 5.77
C ALA A 8 9.72 36.31 6.54
N LYS A 9 10.88 35.74 6.20
CA LYS A 9 12.14 36.22 6.78
C LYS A 9 12.48 37.58 6.19
N THR A 10 12.17 38.64 6.96
CA THR A 10 12.75 39.95 6.70
C THR A 10 14.26 39.78 6.58
N PRO A 11 14.88 40.20 5.44
CA PRO A 11 16.34 40.22 5.38
C PRO A 11 16.87 41.09 6.51
N SER A 12 17.84 40.59 7.25
CA SER A 12 18.60 41.38 8.23
C SER A 12 19.06 42.66 7.55
N PRO A 13 19.00 43.80 8.23
CA PRO A 13 19.46 45.05 7.67
C PRO A 13 20.90 44.88 7.20
N LEU A 14 21.09 45.07 5.87
CA LEU A 14 22.42 45.09 5.29
C LEU A 14 23.24 46.13 6.02
N ASN A 15 24.39 45.73 6.54
CA ASN A 15 25.30 46.58 7.26
C ASN A 15 25.85 47.63 6.27
N ILE A 16 25.24 48.82 6.25
CA ILE A 16 25.53 49.92 5.32
C ILE A 16 27.00 50.31 5.41
N ASN A 17 27.64 50.08 6.56
CA ASN A 17 29.05 50.42 6.79
C ASN A 17 30.02 49.55 5.98
N GLU A 18 29.67 48.31 5.65
CA GLU A 18 30.52 47.41 4.84
C GLU A 18 30.50 47.76 3.33
N ALA A 19 29.40 48.34 2.83
CA ALA A 19 29.27 48.73 1.43
C ALA A 19 29.93 50.10 1.12
N ILE A 20 30.20 50.92 2.13
CA ILE A 20 30.76 52.26 1.98
C ILE A 20 32.28 52.28 2.01
N GLU A 21 32.92 51.26 2.57
CA GLU A 21 34.40 51.19 2.73
C GLU A 21 35.17 50.73 1.47
N GLY A 22 34.47 50.28 0.40
CA GLY A 22 35.13 49.66 -0.78
C GLY A 22 35.31 50.54 -2.02
N GLU A 23 34.54 51.64 -2.21
CA GLU A 23 34.64 52.52 -3.39
C GLU A 23 34.44 54.01 -3.01
N VAL A 24 35.19 54.90 -3.63
CA VAL A 24 35.00 56.38 -3.55
C VAL A 24 33.71 56.74 -4.27
N LEU A 25 32.57 56.50 -3.63
CA LEU A 25 31.25 56.84 -4.14
C LEU A 25 31.06 58.35 -4.10
N ASN A 26 30.74 58.96 -5.25
CA ASN A 26 30.32 60.37 -5.33
C ASN A 26 29.15 60.60 -4.34
N GLN A 27 29.16 61.67 -3.58
CA GLN A 27 28.12 62.05 -2.57
C GLN A 27 26.67 61.92 -3.09
N LYS A 28 26.46 62.16 -4.39
CA LYS A 28 25.15 61.96 -5.05
C LYS A 28 24.73 60.48 -5.09
N THR A 29 25.66 59.56 -5.35
CA THR A 29 25.40 58.13 -5.44
C THR A 29 25.14 57.53 -4.06
N ALA A 30 25.89 57.95 -3.04
CA ALA A 30 25.68 57.55 -1.65
C ALA A 30 24.31 58.03 -1.11
N ARG A 31 23.90 59.27 -1.44
CA ARG A 31 22.59 59.81 -1.06
C ARG A 31 21.46 59.04 -1.76
N ARG A 32 21.62 58.66 -3.04
CA ARG A 32 20.66 57.85 -3.79
C ARG A 32 20.50 56.46 -3.18
N LEU A 33 21.59 55.76 -2.89
CA LEU A 33 21.55 54.45 -2.23
C LEU A 33 20.87 54.48 -0.86
N LYS A 34 21.10 55.58 -0.08
CA LYS A 34 20.43 55.76 1.20
C LYS A 34 18.91 55.99 1.01
N ASN A 35 18.49 56.74 0.00
CA ASN A 35 17.07 56.95 -0.30
C ASN A 35 16.41 55.67 -0.81
N ASP A 36 17.11 54.87 -1.63
CA ASP A 36 16.62 53.57 -2.12
C ASP A 36 16.37 52.60 -0.95
N LEU A 37 17.26 52.58 0.05
CA LEU A 37 17.10 51.76 1.24
C LEU A 37 15.96 52.26 2.14
N LEU A 38 15.84 53.58 2.31
CA LEU A 38 14.74 54.22 3.04
C LEU A 38 13.39 53.96 2.38
N LEU A 39 13.32 54.00 1.03
CA LEU A 39 12.10 53.61 0.31
C LEU A 39 11.74 52.16 0.58
N TYR A 40 12.71 51.27 0.46
CA TYR A 40 12.52 49.84 0.71
C TYR A 40 12.01 49.58 2.13
N GLU A 41 12.64 50.16 3.15
CA GLU A 41 12.21 50.01 4.55
C GLU A 41 10.81 50.58 4.79
N ALA A 42 10.52 51.78 4.25
CA ALA A 42 9.23 52.43 4.40
C ALA A 42 8.10 51.61 3.77
N VAL A 43 8.34 50.99 2.61
CA VAL A 43 7.37 50.11 1.95
C VAL A 43 7.16 48.82 2.76
N ILE A 44 8.22 48.22 3.29
CA ILE A 44 8.10 47.05 4.17
C ILE A 44 7.33 47.39 5.44
N LYS A 45 7.63 48.53 6.06
CA LYS A 45 6.94 49.00 7.28
C LYS A 45 5.54 49.53 7.00
N ASN A 46 5.15 49.65 5.73
CA ASN A 46 3.86 50.15 5.29
C ASN A 46 3.61 51.64 5.67
N GLU A 47 4.66 52.47 5.63
CA GLU A 47 4.65 53.87 6.02
C GLU A 47 4.44 54.78 4.79
N ALA A 48 3.18 55.05 4.39
CA ALA A 48 2.83 55.80 3.19
C ALA A 48 3.39 57.24 3.20
N ASP A 49 3.39 57.91 4.36
CA ASP A 49 3.93 59.27 4.47
C ASP A 49 5.44 59.34 4.26
N THR A 50 6.18 58.36 4.74
CA THR A 50 7.62 58.24 4.52
C THR A 50 7.92 57.92 3.05
N VAL A 51 7.15 57.01 2.41
CA VAL A 51 7.23 56.74 0.98
C VAL A 51 7.00 58.02 0.15
N ARG A 52 5.97 58.80 0.47
CA ARG A 52 5.64 60.04 -0.21
C ARG A 52 6.76 61.09 -0.11
N LYS A 53 7.46 61.14 1.02
CA LYS A 53 8.61 62.06 1.22
C LYS A 53 9.82 61.61 0.40
N VAL A 54 10.15 60.31 0.46
CA VAL A 54 11.33 59.77 -0.22
C VAL A 54 11.18 59.82 -1.75
N LEU A 55 9.98 59.59 -2.29
CA LEU A 55 9.71 59.67 -3.73
C LEU A 55 9.85 61.09 -4.32
N LYS A 56 9.89 62.14 -3.50
CA LYS A 56 10.19 63.53 -3.95
C LYS A 56 11.69 63.76 -4.18
N GLU A 57 12.53 62.85 -3.70
CA GLU A 57 13.98 62.90 -3.85
C GLU A 57 14.45 61.98 -5.00
N ALA A 58 15.75 62.10 -5.36
CA ALA A 58 16.32 61.19 -6.34
C ALA A 58 16.42 59.78 -5.74
N VAL A 59 15.58 58.84 -6.22
CA VAL A 59 15.48 57.44 -5.76
C VAL A 59 15.32 56.53 -6.97
N ASP A 60 15.87 55.34 -6.87
CA ASP A 60 15.59 54.25 -7.80
C ASP A 60 14.44 53.40 -7.27
N VAL A 61 13.25 53.61 -7.86
CA VAL A 61 12.01 52.90 -7.46
C VAL A 61 12.06 51.39 -7.72
N ASP A 62 12.98 50.95 -8.59
CA ASP A 62 13.18 49.56 -8.96
C ASP A 62 14.47 48.97 -8.37
N SER A 63 15.06 49.68 -7.38
CA SER A 63 16.30 49.23 -6.75
C SER A 63 16.17 47.80 -6.21
N ARG A 64 17.08 46.94 -6.67
CA ARG A 64 16.95 45.47 -6.49
C ARG A 64 17.75 44.98 -5.29
N ASN A 65 17.16 45.03 -4.11
CA ASN A 65 17.59 44.19 -2.99
C ASN A 65 16.85 42.84 -3.06
N ASN A 66 17.09 42.03 -4.11
CA ASN A 66 16.45 40.78 -4.41
C ASN A 66 14.92 40.82 -4.68
N VAL A 67 14.17 41.76 -4.16
CA VAL A 67 12.72 41.93 -4.34
C VAL A 67 12.40 43.41 -4.48
N PRO A 68 11.93 43.92 -5.62
CA PRO A 68 11.58 45.33 -5.81
C PRO A 68 10.51 45.81 -4.83
N PRO A 69 10.51 47.10 -4.41
CA PRO A 69 9.57 47.66 -3.44
C PRO A 69 8.09 47.39 -3.75
N ILE A 70 7.69 47.45 -5.02
CA ILE A 70 6.32 47.20 -5.45
C ILE A 70 5.81 45.79 -5.11
N HIS A 71 6.68 44.77 -5.01
CA HIS A 71 6.28 43.42 -4.58
C HIS A 71 5.84 43.43 -3.12
N TRP A 72 6.55 44.16 -2.26
CA TRP A 72 6.18 44.31 -0.86
C TRP A 72 4.89 45.09 -0.68
N ALA A 73 4.72 46.21 -1.42
CA ALA A 73 3.48 46.96 -1.42
C ALA A 73 2.30 46.10 -1.86
N ALA A 74 2.48 45.29 -2.92
CA ALA A 74 1.49 44.33 -3.41
C ALA A 74 1.20 43.24 -2.40
N SER A 75 2.23 42.70 -1.72
CA SER A 75 2.06 41.65 -0.71
C SER A 75 1.37 42.15 0.57
N LYS A 76 1.45 43.43 0.88
CA LYS A 76 0.76 44.08 2.00
C LYS A 76 -0.61 44.64 1.62
N GLY A 77 -0.90 44.76 0.31
CA GLY A 77 -2.16 45.25 -0.20
C GLY A 77 -2.36 46.77 -0.02
N ASN A 78 -1.28 47.53 0.21
CA ASN A 78 -1.40 48.98 0.38
C ASN A 78 -1.55 49.65 -0.97
N THR A 79 -2.79 49.96 -1.33
CA THR A 79 -3.15 50.61 -2.60
C THR A 79 -2.56 51.99 -2.74
N GLU A 80 -2.45 52.78 -1.66
CA GLU A 80 -1.86 54.09 -1.68
C GLU A 80 -0.36 54.05 -2.06
N ILE A 81 0.39 53.15 -1.46
CA ILE A 81 1.82 52.95 -1.79
C ILE A 81 1.98 52.42 -3.21
N ILE A 82 1.14 51.48 -3.64
CA ILE A 82 1.15 50.96 -5.02
C ILE A 82 0.91 52.08 -6.02
N GLU A 83 -0.08 52.94 -5.77
CA GLU A 83 -0.39 54.07 -6.62
C GLU A 83 0.79 55.04 -6.71
N MET A 84 1.42 55.41 -5.58
CA MET A 84 2.59 56.26 -5.54
C MET A 84 3.78 55.69 -6.33
N LEU A 85 4.04 54.39 -6.22
CA LEU A 85 5.11 53.71 -6.97
C LEU A 85 4.80 53.66 -8.47
N ILE A 86 3.54 53.43 -8.88
CA ILE A 86 3.12 53.49 -10.28
C ILE A 86 3.28 54.92 -10.86
N GLN A 87 2.88 55.95 -10.10
CA GLN A 87 3.07 57.34 -10.49
C GLN A 87 4.55 57.71 -10.64
N ALA A 88 5.41 57.08 -9.80
CA ALA A 88 6.86 57.23 -9.90
C ALA A 88 7.48 56.37 -11.03
N LYS A 89 6.66 55.74 -11.89
CA LYS A 89 7.04 54.92 -13.06
C LYS A 89 7.87 53.69 -12.71
N CYS A 90 7.55 53.01 -11.61
CA CYS A 90 8.16 51.70 -11.30
C CYS A 90 7.83 50.66 -12.39
N ASP A 91 8.66 49.65 -12.51
CA ASP A 91 8.40 48.50 -13.38
C ASP A 91 7.32 47.59 -12.76
N ILE A 92 6.08 47.70 -13.27
CA ILE A 92 4.93 46.89 -12.82
C ILE A 92 5.12 45.41 -13.13
N GLU A 93 5.96 45.07 -14.13
CA GLU A 93 6.29 43.72 -14.56
C GLU A 93 7.59 43.17 -13.94
N ALA A 94 8.17 43.95 -12.98
CA ALA A 94 9.37 43.52 -12.29
C ALA A 94 9.23 42.10 -11.73
N ARG A 95 10.31 41.29 -11.78
CA ARG A 95 10.32 39.90 -11.35
C ARG A 95 11.27 39.71 -10.17
N ASP A 96 10.80 39.03 -9.14
CA ASP A 96 11.66 38.56 -8.06
C ASP A 96 12.52 37.36 -8.45
N LYS A 97 13.30 36.81 -7.51
CA LYS A 97 14.15 35.64 -7.72
C LYS A 97 13.37 34.38 -8.17
N PHE A 98 12.08 34.29 -7.84
CA PHE A 98 11.18 33.18 -8.23
C PHE A 98 10.41 33.47 -9.53
N GLY A 99 10.61 34.65 -10.13
CA GLY A 99 9.86 35.12 -11.29
C GLY A 99 8.46 35.61 -10.95
N MET A 100 8.16 35.80 -9.65
CA MET A 100 6.88 36.40 -9.22
C MET A 100 6.85 37.87 -9.62
N ARG A 101 5.69 38.32 -10.04
CA ARG A 101 5.41 39.74 -10.30
C ARG A 101 4.58 40.33 -9.17
N PRO A 102 4.49 41.69 -9.03
CA PRO A 102 3.63 42.34 -8.03
C PRO A 102 2.19 41.82 -8.06
N LEU A 103 1.64 41.56 -9.28
CA LEU A 103 0.29 41.03 -9.46
C LEU A 103 0.13 39.64 -8.86
N HIS A 104 1.13 38.75 -9.00
CA HIS A 104 1.13 37.45 -8.37
C HIS A 104 1.16 37.53 -6.84
N MET A 105 1.93 38.47 -6.30
CA MET A 105 2.02 38.71 -4.86
C MET A 105 0.67 39.19 -4.30
N ALA A 106 0.05 40.18 -4.95
CA ALA A 106 -1.25 40.69 -4.55
C ALA A 106 -2.33 39.59 -4.55
N ALA A 107 -2.32 38.72 -5.58
CA ALA A 107 -3.24 37.61 -5.68
C ALA A 107 -2.99 36.55 -4.61
N ARG A 108 -1.71 36.18 -4.37
CA ARG A 108 -1.32 35.17 -3.38
C ARG A 108 -1.68 35.56 -1.95
N TYR A 109 -1.61 36.88 -1.63
CA TYR A 109 -1.93 37.38 -0.30
C TYR A 109 -3.38 37.92 -0.17
N GLY A 110 -4.19 37.88 -1.22
CA GLY A 110 -5.62 38.11 -1.17
C GLY A 110 -6.04 39.60 -1.28
N HIS A 111 -5.19 40.45 -1.79
CA HIS A 111 -5.45 41.88 -1.87
C HIS A 111 -6.17 42.26 -3.17
N ARG A 112 -7.50 42.05 -3.20
CA ARG A 112 -8.36 42.29 -4.37
C ARG A 112 -8.17 43.71 -4.96
N ASP A 113 -8.15 44.73 -4.11
CA ASP A 113 -8.05 46.11 -4.59
C ASP A 113 -6.66 46.42 -5.19
N ALA A 114 -5.59 45.81 -4.63
CA ALA A 114 -4.26 45.89 -5.20
C ALA A 114 -4.21 45.16 -6.56
N VAL A 115 -4.83 43.96 -6.68
CA VAL A 115 -4.98 43.26 -7.95
C VAL A 115 -5.69 44.12 -8.99
N LYS A 116 -6.83 44.71 -8.63
CA LYS A 116 -7.59 45.61 -9.51
C LYS A 116 -6.74 46.81 -9.98
N MET A 117 -6.01 47.44 -9.05
CA MET A 117 -5.16 48.59 -9.36
C MET A 117 -4.03 48.24 -10.32
N LEU A 118 -3.33 47.12 -10.07
CA LEU A 118 -2.25 46.64 -10.93
C LEU A 118 -2.75 46.27 -12.34
N ILE A 119 -3.91 45.60 -12.45
CA ILE A 119 -4.53 45.29 -13.75
C ILE A 119 -4.90 46.59 -14.51
N ASN A 120 -5.51 47.56 -13.84
CA ASN A 120 -5.85 48.85 -14.44
C ASN A 120 -4.61 49.63 -14.89
N ALA A 121 -3.47 49.43 -14.22
CA ALA A 121 -2.19 50.02 -14.60
C ALA A 121 -1.50 49.28 -15.76
N GLY A 122 -2.11 48.21 -16.29
CA GLY A 122 -1.62 47.44 -17.45
C GLY A 122 -0.77 46.22 -17.12
N ALA A 123 -0.84 45.71 -15.89
CA ALA A 123 -0.15 44.46 -15.53
C ALA A 123 -0.67 43.28 -16.36
N ASN A 124 0.24 42.42 -16.80
CA ASN A 124 -0.08 41.27 -17.62
C ASN A 124 -0.71 40.12 -16.79
N VAL A 125 -2.01 39.93 -16.96
CA VAL A 125 -2.81 38.92 -16.26
C VAL A 125 -2.40 37.48 -16.68
N SER A 126 -1.94 37.28 -17.91
CA SER A 126 -1.51 35.97 -18.43
C SER A 126 -0.06 35.62 -18.07
N ALA A 127 0.60 36.48 -17.28
CA ALA A 127 1.98 36.24 -16.89
C ALA A 127 2.12 35.02 -15.96
N VAL A 128 3.26 34.33 -16.07
CA VAL A 128 3.60 33.21 -15.22
C VAL A 128 4.95 33.41 -14.53
N ASN A 129 5.14 32.76 -13.38
CA ASN A 129 6.40 32.74 -12.65
C ASN A 129 7.36 31.65 -13.20
N LYS A 130 8.53 31.45 -12.56
CA LYS A 130 9.49 30.40 -12.97
C LYS A 130 8.94 28.95 -12.86
N LYS A 131 7.97 28.72 -11.98
CA LYS A 131 7.27 27.42 -11.86
C LYS A 131 6.05 27.32 -12.80
N GLN A 132 5.86 28.29 -13.71
CA GLN A 132 4.69 28.42 -14.58
C GLN A 132 3.38 28.68 -13.81
N HIS A 133 3.44 29.13 -12.56
CA HIS A 133 2.23 29.47 -11.82
C HIS A 133 1.57 30.69 -12.41
N THR A 134 0.29 30.56 -12.69
CA THR A 134 -0.58 31.66 -13.12
C THR A 134 -1.09 32.49 -11.93
N LEU A 135 -1.76 33.58 -12.23
CA LEU A 135 -2.43 34.41 -11.23
C LEU A 135 -3.48 33.63 -10.44
N LEU A 136 -4.29 32.78 -11.12
CA LEU A 136 -5.27 31.91 -10.48
C LEU A 136 -4.63 30.89 -9.52
N MET A 137 -3.52 30.28 -9.92
CA MET A 137 -2.80 29.34 -9.06
C MET A 137 -2.27 30.02 -7.79
N CYS A 138 -1.76 31.24 -7.93
CA CYS A 138 -1.30 32.02 -6.78
C CYS A 138 -2.45 32.38 -5.83
N ALA A 139 -3.62 32.76 -6.35
CA ALA A 139 -4.81 33.02 -5.56
C ALA A 139 -5.35 31.75 -4.88
N ALA A 140 -5.35 30.63 -5.61
CA ALA A 140 -5.78 29.32 -5.10
C ALA A 140 -4.91 28.81 -3.93
N GLN A 141 -3.59 28.93 -4.04
CA GLN A 141 -2.64 28.60 -2.97
C GLN A 141 -2.86 29.44 -1.70
N GLY A 142 -3.27 30.70 -1.87
CA GLY A 142 -3.53 31.63 -0.78
C GLY A 142 -4.94 31.52 -0.17
N ASN A 143 -5.82 30.73 -0.72
CA ASN A 143 -7.26 30.67 -0.38
C ASN A 143 -7.99 32.01 -0.57
N ASN A 144 -7.65 32.76 -1.61
CA ASN A 144 -8.14 34.12 -1.81
C ASN A 144 -9.36 34.16 -2.74
N VAL A 145 -10.49 33.66 -2.26
CA VAL A 145 -11.76 33.52 -3.00
C VAL A 145 -12.17 34.85 -3.68
N ARG A 146 -12.13 35.99 -2.94
CA ARG A 146 -12.52 37.31 -3.48
C ARG A 146 -11.69 37.75 -4.68
N VAL A 147 -10.42 37.31 -4.76
CA VAL A 147 -9.55 37.59 -5.91
C VAL A 147 -9.99 36.79 -7.10
N VAL A 148 -10.30 35.49 -6.88
CA VAL A 148 -10.77 34.59 -7.95
C VAL A 148 -12.11 35.05 -8.51
N GLU A 149 -13.06 35.39 -7.66
CA GLU A 149 -14.36 35.98 -8.05
C GLU A 149 -14.18 37.24 -8.93
N TYR A 150 -13.33 38.18 -8.46
CA TYR A 150 -13.04 39.37 -9.25
C TYR A 150 -12.39 39.04 -10.61
N LEU A 151 -11.45 38.11 -10.64
CA LEU A 151 -10.80 37.72 -11.90
C LEU A 151 -11.76 37.03 -12.86
N ALA A 152 -12.68 36.20 -12.36
CA ALA A 152 -13.69 35.52 -13.15
C ALA A 152 -14.68 36.53 -13.81
N GLU A 153 -15.02 37.59 -13.09
CA GLU A 153 -15.94 38.63 -13.59
C GLU A 153 -15.26 39.64 -14.52
N ALA A 154 -14.01 40.06 -14.20
CA ALA A 154 -13.36 41.17 -14.84
C ALA A 154 -12.43 40.82 -16.01
N VAL A 155 -12.07 39.55 -16.18
CA VAL A 155 -11.07 39.12 -17.15
C VAL A 155 -11.66 38.10 -18.12
N GLU A 156 -12.09 38.56 -19.30
CA GLU A 156 -12.74 37.73 -20.35
C GLU A 156 -11.84 36.59 -20.89
N LEU A 157 -10.52 36.75 -20.84
CA LEU A 157 -9.53 35.78 -21.38
C LEU A 157 -8.78 35.01 -20.29
N LEU A 158 -9.42 34.81 -19.13
CA LEU A 158 -8.81 34.04 -18.07
C LEU A 158 -8.73 32.56 -18.46
N ASN A 159 -7.52 32.00 -18.52
CA ASN A 159 -7.32 30.59 -18.82
C ASN A 159 -7.36 29.76 -17.53
N GLY A 160 -8.51 29.15 -17.25
CA GLY A 160 -8.73 28.32 -16.06
C GLY A 160 -7.93 27.01 -16.08
N ASP A 161 -7.66 26.46 -17.28
CA ASP A 161 -6.98 25.17 -17.47
C ASP A 161 -5.47 25.29 -17.66
N ALA A 162 -4.90 26.47 -17.46
CA ALA A 162 -3.44 26.61 -17.49
C ALA A 162 -2.78 25.71 -16.47
N THR A 163 -1.66 25.10 -16.87
CA THR A 163 -0.91 24.15 -16.03
C THR A 163 0.46 24.70 -15.65
N ASP A 164 0.94 24.34 -14.48
CA ASP A 164 2.30 24.62 -14.04
C ASP A 164 3.32 23.61 -14.61
N ILE A 165 4.59 23.72 -14.19
CA ILE A 165 5.66 22.80 -14.64
C ILE A 165 5.38 21.32 -14.31
N THR A 166 4.50 21.02 -13.33
CA THR A 166 4.10 19.66 -12.95
C THR A 166 2.84 19.19 -13.67
N GLY A 167 2.21 20.07 -14.46
CA GLY A 167 0.92 19.82 -15.10
C GLY A 167 -0.27 20.15 -14.20
N ALA A 168 -0.03 20.66 -12.99
CA ALA A 168 -1.09 20.95 -12.03
C ALA A 168 -1.83 22.26 -12.40
N THR A 169 -3.15 22.26 -12.31
CA THR A 169 -4.03 23.42 -12.51
C THR A 169 -4.27 24.17 -11.19
N ALA A 170 -4.97 25.30 -11.25
CA ALA A 170 -5.41 26.02 -10.05
C ALA A 170 -6.27 25.15 -9.10
N LEU A 171 -7.10 24.25 -9.67
CA LEU A 171 -7.87 23.30 -8.87
C LEU A 171 -7.00 22.27 -8.13
N HIS A 172 -5.92 21.79 -8.75
CA HIS A 172 -4.96 20.93 -8.05
C HIS A 172 -4.35 21.64 -6.85
N HIS A 173 -3.96 22.90 -7.00
CA HIS A 173 -3.41 23.69 -5.92
C HIS A 173 -4.42 23.95 -4.79
N ALA A 174 -5.68 24.26 -5.13
CA ALA A 174 -6.75 24.44 -4.15
C ALA A 174 -7.06 23.14 -3.40
N ALA A 175 -7.17 22.04 -4.13
CA ALA A 175 -7.43 20.70 -3.58
C ALA A 175 -6.30 20.22 -2.67
N SER A 176 -5.05 20.36 -3.13
CA SER A 176 -3.84 20.01 -2.36
C SER A 176 -3.66 20.87 -1.10
N ALA A 177 -4.23 22.09 -1.07
CA ALA A 177 -4.19 22.96 0.09
C ALA A 177 -5.41 22.81 1.02
N GLY A 178 -6.41 22.00 0.63
CA GLY A 178 -7.61 21.76 1.42
C GLY A 178 -8.53 22.97 1.52
N HIS A 179 -8.78 23.66 0.41
CA HIS A 179 -9.59 24.87 0.39
C HIS A 179 -10.94 24.65 -0.34
N PRO A 180 -11.99 24.13 0.34
CA PRO A 180 -13.27 23.77 -0.29
C PRO A 180 -13.99 24.98 -0.90
N THR A 181 -13.98 26.13 -0.23
CA THR A 181 -14.57 27.37 -0.75
C THR A 181 -13.87 27.87 -2.00
N MET A 182 -12.55 27.71 -2.08
CA MET A 182 -11.76 28.05 -3.27
C MET A 182 -12.08 27.11 -4.44
N ILE A 183 -12.24 25.82 -4.17
CA ILE A 183 -12.65 24.82 -5.17
C ILE A 183 -14.00 25.22 -5.79
N THR A 184 -14.97 25.60 -4.95
CA THR A 184 -16.29 26.08 -5.41
C THR A 184 -16.16 27.39 -6.22
N ALA A 185 -15.33 28.33 -5.78
CA ALA A 185 -15.12 29.56 -6.53
C ALA A 185 -14.46 29.32 -7.90
N LEU A 186 -13.47 28.43 -7.95
CA LEU A 186 -12.79 28.04 -9.19
C LEU A 186 -13.74 27.32 -10.16
N SER A 187 -14.67 26.49 -9.68
CA SER A 187 -15.62 25.80 -10.57
C SER A 187 -16.52 26.74 -11.36
N ASN A 188 -16.68 27.98 -10.91
CA ASN A 188 -17.43 29.03 -11.62
C ASN A 188 -16.58 29.80 -12.66
N VAL A 189 -15.25 29.58 -12.69
CA VAL A 189 -14.37 30.19 -13.68
C VAL A 189 -14.53 29.51 -15.03
N PRO A 190 -14.66 30.26 -16.14
CA PRO A 190 -14.79 29.65 -17.48
C PRO A 190 -13.61 28.72 -17.81
N ARG A 191 -13.90 27.62 -18.49
CA ARG A 191 -12.91 26.63 -18.94
C ARG A 191 -12.14 25.92 -17.82
N ILE A 192 -12.70 25.80 -16.64
CA ILE A 192 -12.14 24.92 -15.60
C ILE A 192 -12.60 23.48 -15.83
N GLU A 193 -11.64 22.59 -16.02
CA GLU A 193 -11.88 21.16 -16.09
C GLU A 193 -11.63 20.50 -14.72
N ILE A 194 -12.71 19.95 -14.13
CA ILE A 194 -12.67 19.36 -12.77
C ILE A 194 -11.80 18.10 -12.75
N ASN A 195 -11.77 17.37 -13.84
CA ASN A 195 -11.02 16.11 -13.99
C ASN A 195 -9.71 16.29 -14.79
N ALA A 196 -9.18 17.53 -14.89
CA ALA A 196 -7.89 17.75 -15.50
C ALA A 196 -6.80 16.92 -14.81
N THR A 197 -5.86 16.37 -15.59
CA THR A 197 -4.79 15.54 -15.06
C THR A 197 -3.44 16.25 -15.09
N ASP A 198 -2.66 16.07 -14.04
CA ASP A 198 -1.27 16.50 -13.99
C ASP A 198 -0.34 15.51 -14.73
N LYS A 199 0.98 15.73 -14.71
CA LYS A 199 1.96 14.82 -15.37
C LYS A 199 2.04 13.42 -14.77
N LYS A 200 1.50 13.22 -13.55
CA LYS A 200 1.38 11.91 -12.93
C LYS A 200 0.03 11.23 -13.23
N GLY A 201 -0.82 11.86 -14.04
CA GLY A 201 -2.18 11.40 -14.26
C GLY A 201 -3.12 11.68 -13.09
N GLN A 202 -2.66 12.42 -12.06
CA GLN A 202 -3.48 12.75 -10.90
C GLN A 202 -4.45 13.87 -11.23
N THR A 203 -5.70 13.73 -10.81
CA THR A 203 -6.72 14.78 -10.86
C THR A 203 -6.73 15.61 -9.57
N PRO A 204 -7.39 16.76 -9.48
CA PRO A 204 -7.46 17.56 -8.25
C PRO A 204 -7.93 16.75 -7.03
N ILE A 205 -8.89 15.84 -7.20
CA ILE A 205 -9.39 15.01 -6.12
C ILE A 205 -8.33 14.01 -5.60
N HIS A 206 -7.40 13.52 -6.45
CA HIS A 206 -6.24 12.74 -5.99
C HIS A 206 -5.37 13.55 -5.02
N SER A 207 -5.10 14.82 -5.37
CA SER A 207 -4.30 15.72 -4.51
C SER A 207 -4.97 15.97 -3.16
N ALA A 208 -6.30 16.07 -3.11
CA ALA A 208 -7.06 16.22 -1.88
C ALA A 208 -7.05 14.93 -1.03
N CYS A 209 -7.23 13.76 -1.66
CA CYS A 209 -7.18 12.46 -0.99
C CYS A 209 -5.81 12.18 -0.38
N GLU A 210 -4.72 12.44 -1.11
CA GLU A 210 -3.36 12.20 -0.64
C GLU A 210 -3.01 12.99 0.62
N ARG A 211 -3.63 14.17 0.79
CA ARG A 211 -3.38 15.11 1.90
C ARG A 211 -4.46 15.12 2.99
N GLU A 212 -5.38 14.18 2.98
CA GLU A 212 -6.45 14.05 3.98
C GLU A 212 -7.43 15.24 4.06
N HIS A 213 -7.67 15.90 2.94
CA HIS A 213 -8.60 17.03 2.91
C HIS A 213 -10.04 16.58 2.62
N LEU A 214 -10.72 16.00 3.63
CA LEU A 214 -12.05 15.40 3.52
C LEU A 214 -13.08 16.35 2.89
N GLU A 215 -13.19 17.59 3.39
CA GLU A 215 -14.15 18.58 2.88
C GLU A 215 -13.87 18.95 1.41
N ALA A 216 -12.59 19.02 1.01
CA ALA A 216 -12.24 19.28 -0.38
C ALA A 216 -12.64 18.11 -1.29
N VAL A 217 -12.47 16.85 -0.83
CA VAL A 217 -12.93 15.65 -1.55
C VAL A 217 -14.44 15.67 -1.70
N GLU A 218 -15.18 15.99 -0.63
CA GLU A 218 -16.66 16.06 -0.65
C GLU A 218 -17.15 17.10 -1.67
N VAL A 219 -16.57 18.30 -1.66
CA VAL A 219 -16.92 19.36 -2.61
C VAL A 219 -16.61 18.94 -4.05
N LEU A 220 -15.43 18.34 -4.31
CA LEU A 220 -15.06 17.87 -5.64
C LEU A 220 -16.00 16.78 -6.17
N ILE A 221 -16.41 15.83 -5.32
CA ILE A 221 -17.43 14.83 -5.68
C ILE A 221 -18.76 15.51 -6.02
N GLY A 222 -19.18 16.48 -5.20
CA GLY A 222 -20.39 17.27 -5.45
C GLY A 222 -20.36 18.07 -6.77
N LEU A 223 -19.18 18.43 -7.24
CA LEU A 223 -18.97 19.11 -8.53
C LEU A 223 -18.81 18.16 -9.71
N GLY A 224 -18.93 16.84 -9.52
CA GLY A 224 -18.84 15.83 -10.56
C GLY A 224 -17.42 15.33 -10.85
N ALA A 225 -16.52 15.39 -9.88
CA ALA A 225 -15.22 14.73 -10.00
C ALA A 225 -15.39 13.22 -10.19
N ASN A 226 -14.59 12.64 -11.09
CA ASN A 226 -14.61 11.20 -11.32
C ASN A 226 -13.98 10.45 -10.13
N VAL A 227 -14.82 9.75 -9.37
CA VAL A 227 -14.40 8.96 -8.19
C VAL A 227 -13.55 7.73 -8.56
N ASP A 228 -13.63 7.27 -9.80
CA ASP A 228 -12.90 6.12 -10.34
C ASP A 228 -11.70 6.52 -11.20
N ALA A 229 -11.30 7.79 -11.16
CA ALA A 229 -10.13 8.26 -11.87
C ALA A 229 -8.87 7.48 -11.42
N GLN A 230 -8.04 7.11 -12.38
CA GLN A 230 -6.78 6.41 -12.15
C GLN A 230 -5.60 7.32 -12.54
N ASP A 231 -4.56 7.30 -11.71
CA ASP A 231 -3.28 7.93 -12.04
C ASP A 231 -2.47 7.09 -13.05
N ASN A 232 -1.27 7.56 -13.41
CA ASN A 232 -0.42 6.85 -14.37
C ASN A 232 0.07 5.49 -13.88
N GLU A 233 0.01 5.20 -12.58
CA GLU A 233 0.31 3.89 -11.98
C GLU A 233 -0.93 3.01 -11.86
N GLY A 234 -2.09 3.48 -12.34
CA GLY A 234 -3.37 2.81 -12.23
C GLY A 234 -4.01 2.90 -10.85
N ASN A 235 -3.46 3.70 -9.91
CA ASN A 235 -4.07 3.85 -8.60
C ASN A 235 -5.36 4.66 -8.71
N THR A 236 -6.44 4.15 -8.11
CA THR A 236 -7.68 4.92 -7.89
C THR A 236 -7.58 5.72 -6.59
N LEU A 237 -8.55 6.60 -6.36
CA LEU A 237 -8.69 7.33 -5.10
C LEU A 237 -8.77 6.40 -3.89
N LEU A 238 -9.46 5.24 -4.02
CA LEU A 238 -9.53 4.22 -2.98
C LEU A 238 -8.16 3.59 -2.68
N HIS A 239 -7.31 3.36 -3.69
CA HIS A 239 -5.94 2.89 -3.48
C HIS A 239 -5.15 3.90 -2.65
N ILE A 240 -5.25 5.18 -2.99
CA ILE A 240 -4.54 6.26 -2.29
C ILE A 240 -5.06 6.39 -0.85
N ALA A 241 -6.39 6.52 -0.65
CA ALA A 241 -6.99 6.64 0.66
C ALA A 241 -6.66 5.45 1.58
N THR A 242 -6.58 4.23 1.00
CA THR A 242 -6.19 3.02 1.74
C THR A 242 -4.72 3.05 2.09
N ARG A 243 -3.84 3.39 1.14
CA ARG A 243 -2.39 3.46 1.35
C ARG A 243 -2.00 4.49 2.40
N THR A 244 -2.70 5.62 2.43
CA THR A 244 -2.50 6.70 3.41
C THR A 244 -3.28 6.48 4.71
N ARG A 245 -4.11 5.44 4.79
CA ARG A 245 -4.97 5.08 5.93
C ARG A 245 -6.04 6.13 6.28
N HIS A 246 -6.49 6.90 5.30
CA HIS A 246 -7.52 7.92 5.46
C HIS A 246 -8.92 7.31 5.44
N THR A 247 -9.36 6.76 6.58
CA THR A 247 -10.60 5.98 6.69
C THR A 247 -11.84 6.80 6.31
N ALA A 248 -11.93 8.05 6.76
CA ALA A 248 -13.09 8.91 6.46
C ALA A 248 -13.23 9.19 4.95
N ILE A 249 -12.11 9.40 4.24
CA ILE A 249 -12.11 9.59 2.79
C ILE A 249 -12.50 8.30 2.08
N ALA A 250 -11.96 7.15 2.49
CA ALA A 250 -12.32 5.87 1.91
C ALA A 250 -13.83 5.58 2.05
N GLU A 251 -14.41 5.83 3.22
CA GLU A 251 -15.85 5.70 3.43
C GLU A 251 -16.68 6.68 2.59
N LEU A 252 -16.21 7.91 2.43
CA LEU A 252 -16.87 8.89 1.57
C LEU A 252 -16.87 8.44 0.11
N LEU A 253 -15.73 7.96 -0.40
CA LEU A 253 -15.59 7.45 -1.75
C LEU A 253 -16.50 6.21 -1.98
N LEU A 254 -16.55 5.28 -1.04
CA LEU A 254 -17.42 4.11 -1.12
C LEU A 254 -18.90 4.50 -1.14
N ARG A 255 -19.31 5.48 -0.32
CA ARG A 255 -20.68 6.03 -0.36
C ARG A 255 -20.99 6.76 -1.66
N ALA A 256 -19.99 7.37 -2.29
CA ALA A 256 -20.11 7.99 -3.61
C ALA A 256 -20.14 6.98 -4.77
N GLY A 257 -20.04 5.66 -4.47
CA GLY A 257 -20.12 4.59 -5.46
C GLY A 257 -18.79 4.25 -6.13
N ALA A 258 -17.65 4.55 -5.52
CA ALA A 258 -16.34 4.20 -6.06
C ALA A 258 -16.21 2.68 -6.28
N ASN A 259 -15.67 2.30 -7.43
CA ASN A 259 -15.51 0.91 -7.84
C ASN A 259 -14.35 0.25 -7.08
N THR A 260 -14.66 -0.74 -6.27
CA THR A 260 -13.70 -1.51 -5.47
C THR A 260 -12.87 -2.50 -6.30
N GLU A 261 -13.26 -2.73 -7.57
CA GLU A 261 -12.67 -3.76 -8.42
C GLU A 261 -11.62 -3.25 -9.41
N LEU A 262 -11.41 -1.95 -9.49
CA LEU A 262 -10.34 -1.38 -10.31
C LEU A 262 -8.97 -1.78 -9.74
N THR A 263 -8.02 -2.01 -10.64
CA THR A 263 -6.69 -2.48 -10.27
C THR A 263 -5.62 -1.50 -10.69
N ASP A 264 -4.57 -1.40 -9.90
CA ASP A 264 -3.34 -0.72 -10.26
C ASP A 264 -2.54 -1.49 -11.33
N GLU A 265 -1.38 -0.96 -11.75
CA GLU A 265 -0.49 -1.62 -12.72
C GLU A 265 0.00 -3.01 -12.29
N MET A 266 0.01 -3.32 -10.98
CA MET A 266 0.39 -4.64 -10.46
C MET A 266 -0.80 -5.60 -10.33
N GLY A 267 -2.00 -5.13 -10.68
CA GLY A 267 -3.23 -5.88 -10.54
C GLY A 267 -3.78 -5.92 -9.12
N PHE A 268 -3.28 -5.08 -8.20
CA PHE A 268 -3.85 -4.96 -6.86
C PHE A 268 -5.16 -4.16 -6.92
N THR A 269 -6.16 -4.62 -6.20
CA THR A 269 -7.36 -3.83 -5.87
C THR A 269 -7.11 -3.04 -4.58
N PRO A 270 -7.93 -2.03 -4.24
CA PRO A 270 -7.87 -1.38 -2.93
C PRO A 270 -7.94 -2.37 -1.77
N LEU A 271 -8.69 -3.48 -1.93
CA LEU A 271 -8.79 -4.54 -0.92
C LEU A 271 -7.46 -5.29 -0.71
N HIS A 272 -6.67 -5.49 -1.75
CA HIS A 272 -5.31 -6.05 -1.64
C HIS A 272 -4.42 -5.12 -0.79
N VAL A 273 -4.48 -3.81 -1.07
CA VAL A 273 -3.71 -2.80 -0.32
C VAL A 273 -4.15 -2.77 1.15
N ALA A 274 -5.47 -2.77 1.42
CA ALA A 274 -6.00 -2.81 2.77
C ALA A 274 -5.56 -4.06 3.54
N ALA A 275 -5.60 -5.21 2.89
CA ALA A 275 -5.18 -6.48 3.47
C ALA A 275 -3.67 -6.54 3.75
N SER A 276 -2.87 -5.97 2.85
CA SER A 276 -1.41 -5.90 2.99
C SER A 276 -0.95 -4.98 4.12
N GLN A 277 -1.73 -3.95 4.45
CA GLN A 277 -1.38 -2.94 5.45
C GLN A 277 -2.13 -3.07 6.78
N GLY A 278 -3.03 -4.02 6.91
CA GLY A 278 -3.83 -4.20 8.13
C GLY A 278 -4.87 -3.10 8.37
N CYS A 279 -5.38 -2.46 7.31
CA CYS A 279 -6.36 -1.37 7.41
C CYS A 279 -7.78 -1.91 7.63
N LYS A 280 -8.09 -2.41 8.84
CA LYS A 280 -9.34 -3.10 9.19
C LYS A 280 -10.61 -2.31 8.85
N GLY A 281 -10.69 -1.04 9.27
CA GLY A 281 -11.88 -0.22 9.06
C GLY A 281 -12.19 -0.05 7.57
N ILE A 282 -11.16 0.25 6.77
CA ILE A 282 -11.30 0.41 5.33
C ILE A 282 -11.63 -0.93 4.65
N LEU A 283 -10.95 -2.01 5.09
CA LEU A 283 -11.18 -3.36 4.58
C LEU A 283 -12.62 -3.82 4.81
N ASP A 284 -13.13 -3.67 6.04
CA ASP A 284 -14.51 -4.07 6.36
C ASP A 284 -15.53 -3.22 5.60
N SER A 285 -15.30 -1.91 5.47
CA SER A 285 -16.14 -1.01 4.66
C SER A 285 -16.17 -1.43 3.18
N MET A 286 -15.03 -1.77 2.57
CA MET A 286 -14.98 -2.27 1.19
C MET A 286 -15.76 -3.59 1.02
N ILE A 287 -15.63 -4.51 1.97
CA ILE A 287 -16.35 -5.78 1.94
C ILE A 287 -17.86 -5.55 2.04
N GLN A 288 -18.31 -4.61 2.87
CA GLN A 288 -19.72 -4.24 2.97
C GLN A 288 -20.27 -3.66 1.66
N HIS A 289 -19.43 -2.98 0.88
CA HIS A 289 -19.76 -2.44 -0.45
C HIS A 289 -19.52 -3.46 -1.58
N GLY A 290 -19.30 -4.73 -1.26
CA GLY A 290 -19.28 -5.82 -2.23
C GLY A 290 -17.94 -6.09 -2.91
N ALA A 291 -16.81 -5.67 -2.31
CA ALA A 291 -15.48 -5.98 -2.83
C ALA A 291 -15.23 -7.49 -2.92
N ALA A 292 -14.66 -7.94 -4.05
CA ALA A 292 -14.37 -9.34 -4.31
C ALA A 292 -13.22 -9.86 -3.44
N LEU A 293 -13.53 -10.76 -2.51
CA LEU A 293 -12.58 -11.29 -1.53
C LEU A 293 -11.44 -12.13 -2.14
N ASN A 294 -11.70 -12.78 -3.27
CA ASN A 294 -10.80 -13.78 -3.87
C ASN A 294 -10.17 -13.30 -5.19
N LYS A 295 -10.26 -12.01 -5.49
CA LYS A 295 -9.61 -11.47 -6.70
C LYS A 295 -8.11 -11.66 -6.63
N GLN A 296 -7.50 -12.04 -7.74
CA GLN A 296 -6.07 -12.28 -7.83
C GLN A 296 -5.36 -11.11 -8.53
N CYS A 297 -4.23 -10.68 -7.98
CA CYS A 297 -3.33 -9.73 -8.62
C CYS A 297 -2.50 -10.41 -9.74
N LYS A 298 -1.61 -9.69 -10.42
CA LYS A 298 -0.74 -10.25 -11.49
C LYS A 298 0.16 -11.39 -11.01
N TYR A 299 0.48 -11.46 -9.72
CA TYR A 299 1.21 -12.55 -9.10
C TYR A 299 0.32 -13.71 -8.63
N GLY A 300 -0.97 -13.66 -8.90
CA GLY A 300 -1.95 -14.62 -8.43
C GLY A 300 -2.27 -14.52 -6.94
N ASN A 301 -1.71 -13.56 -6.20
CA ASN A 301 -2.01 -13.39 -4.79
C ASN A 301 -3.42 -12.79 -4.60
N THR A 302 -4.17 -13.33 -3.65
CA THR A 302 -5.43 -12.77 -3.15
C THR A 302 -5.15 -11.83 -1.97
N PRO A 303 -6.11 -11.00 -1.51
CA PRO A 303 -5.96 -10.23 -0.29
C PRO A 303 -5.51 -11.06 0.92
N LEU A 304 -6.03 -12.31 1.06
CA LEU A 304 -5.62 -13.21 2.13
C LEU A 304 -4.13 -13.61 2.05
N HIS A 305 -3.59 -13.84 0.85
CA HIS A 305 -2.15 -14.12 0.68
C HIS A 305 -1.30 -12.97 1.22
N LEU A 306 -1.68 -11.72 0.91
CA LEU A 306 -0.94 -10.53 1.35
C LEU A 306 -1.05 -10.30 2.86
N ALA A 307 -2.25 -10.47 3.43
CA ALA A 307 -2.44 -10.39 4.88
C ALA A 307 -1.61 -11.45 5.62
N CYS A 308 -1.56 -12.69 5.09
CA CYS A 308 -0.73 -13.77 5.62
C CYS A 308 0.77 -13.46 5.50
N GLN A 309 1.21 -12.88 4.38
CA GLN A 309 2.61 -12.51 4.15
C GLN A 309 3.09 -11.44 5.12
N ASN A 310 2.25 -10.45 5.42
CA ASN A 310 2.61 -9.30 6.26
C ASN A 310 2.26 -9.49 7.75
N ASN A 311 1.80 -10.69 8.14
CA ASN A 311 1.42 -11.01 9.52
C ASN A 311 0.26 -10.15 10.08
N GLU A 312 -0.70 -9.80 9.23
CA GLU A 312 -1.84 -8.97 9.62
C GLU A 312 -2.97 -9.85 10.22
N VAL A 313 -2.77 -10.27 11.50
CA VAL A 313 -3.60 -11.25 12.21
C VAL A 313 -5.08 -10.90 12.19
N GLU A 314 -5.41 -9.65 12.58
CA GLU A 314 -6.82 -9.20 12.67
C GLU A 314 -7.48 -9.07 11.30
N THR A 315 -6.71 -8.73 10.27
CA THR A 315 -7.19 -8.71 8.87
C THR A 315 -7.50 -10.11 8.38
N VAL A 316 -6.64 -11.08 8.70
CA VAL A 316 -6.88 -12.50 8.40
C VAL A 316 -8.16 -12.96 9.10
N GLU A 317 -8.36 -12.61 10.36
CA GLU A 317 -9.58 -12.95 11.10
C GLU A 317 -10.86 -12.41 10.42
N ILE A 318 -10.85 -11.15 10.01
CA ILE A 318 -11.98 -10.54 9.29
C ILE A 318 -12.24 -11.29 7.98
N LEU A 319 -11.21 -11.53 7.17
CA LEU A 319 -11.36 -12.24 5.90
C LEU A 319 -11.90 -13.66 6.08
N LEU A 320 -11.43 -14.40 7.09
CA LEU A 320 -11.92 -15.74 7.43
C LEU A 320 -13.40 -15.72 7.83
N ASN A 321 -13.81 -14.75 8.66
CA ASN A 321 -15.19 -14.58 9.08
C ASN A 321 -16.14 -14.25 7.92
N LYS A 322 -15.63 -13.62 6.86
CA LYS A 322 -16.40 -13.29 5.63
C LYS A 322 -16.42 -14.44 4.62
N GLY A 323 -15.76 -15.56 4.90
CA GLY A 323 -15.83 -16.76 4.06
C GLY A 323 -14.92 -16.72 2.82
N VAL A 324 -13.74 -16.11 2.92
CA VAL A 324 -12.73 -16.11 1.86
C VAL A 324 -12.29 -17.55 1.50
N ASP A 325 -11.91 -17.77 0.24
CA ASP A 325 -11.34 -19.06 -0.17
C ASP A 325 -9.90 -19.22 0.38
N LEU A 326 -9.73 -20.19 1.26
CA LEU A 326 -8.46 -20.52 1.92
C LEU A 326 -7.44 -21.20 1.01
N ASN A 327 -7.89 -21.73 -0.13
CA ASN A 327 -7.13 -22.64 -0.97
C ASN A 327 -6.80 -22.06 -2.35
N CYS A 328 -7.09 -20.78 -2.57
CA CYS A 328 -6.62 -20.07 -3.75
C CYS A 328 -5.11 -20.22 -3.91
N LEU A 329 -4.65 -20.43 -5.14
CA LEU A 329 -3.24 -20.62 -5.45
C LEU A 329 -2.69 -19.40 -6.19
N ASN A 330 -1.56 -18.89 -5.74
CA ASN A 330 -0.84 -17.85 -6.46
C ASN A 330 -0.05 -18.41 -7.65
N SER A 331 0.69 -17.55 -8.39
CA SER A 331 1.49 -17.94 -9.56
C SER A 331 2.59 -18.99 -9.26
N ARG A 332 2.98 -19.15 -7.98
CA ARG A 332 3.89 -20.20 -7.50
C ARG A 332 3.16 -21.46 -7.01
N LEU A 333 1.85 -21.56 -7.27
CA LEU A 333 0.97 -22.60 -6.72
C LEU A 333 0.97 -22.65 -5.18
N GLN A 334 1.26 -21.52 -4.52
CA GLN A 334 1.21 -21.41 -3.07
C GLN A 334 -0.19 -20.97 -2.63
N SER A 335 -0.76 -21.67 -1.66
CA SER A 335 -1.94 -21.21 -0.92
C SER A 335 -1.50 -20.36 0.29
N PRO A 336 -2.39 -19.61 0.95
CA PRO A 336 -2.06 -18.79 2.12
C PRO A 336 -1.26 -19.52 3.20
N ILE A 337 -1.60 -20.80 3.48
CA ILE A 337 -0.88 -21.59 4.49
C ILE A 337 0.58 -21.92 4.10
N HIS A 338 0.93 -21.97 2.80
CA HIS A 338 2.31 -22.12 2.37
C HIS A 338 3.12 -20.87 2.73
N ILE A 339 2.56 -19.68 2.51
CA ILE A 339 3.20 -18.40 2.85
C ILE A 339 3.42 -18.31 4.35
N VAL A 340 2.39 -18.63 5.13
CA VAL A 340 2.46 -18.63 6.60
C VAL A 340 3.52 -19.62 7.12
N ALA A 341 3.62 -20.78 6.50
CA ALA A 341 4.63 -21.79 6.82
C ALA A 341 6.04 -21.34 6.44
N GLU A 342 6.21 -20.57 5.36
CA GLU A 342 7.47 -20.00 4.91
C GLU A 342 7.94 -18.85 5.81
N MET A 343 7.01 -18.00 6.26
CA MET A 343 7.29 -16.82 7.09
C MET A 343 7.34 -17.11 8.60
N GLY A 344 6.79 -18.22 9.04
CA GLY A 344 6.80 -18.59 10.45
C GLY A 344 5.70 -17.94 11.31
N HIS A 345 4.61 -17.47 10.69
CA HIS A 345 3.53 -16.77 11.39
C HIS A 345 2.59 -17.75 12.12
N LYS A 346 2.92 -18.04 13.38
CA LYS A 346 2.27 -19.08 14.20
C LYS A 346 0.77 -18.83 14.38
N GLU A 347 0.38 -17.62 14.77
CA GLU A 347 -1.00 -17.28 15.09
C GLU A 347 -1.91 -17.38 13.87
N ILE A 348 -1.47 -16.85 12.73
CA ILE A 348 -2.20 -16.98 11.46
C ILE A 348 -2.28 -18.44 11.02
N CYS A 349 -1.21 -19.22 11.23
CA CYS A 349 -1.24 -20.65 10.93
C CYS A 349 -2.34 -21.37 11.72
N GLU A 350 -2.46 -21.09 13.02
CA GLU A 350 -3.49 -21.67 13.88
C GLU A 350 -4.89 -21.31 13.37
N MET A 351 -5.12 -20.05 13.00
CA MET A 351 -6.40 -19.61 12.45
C MET A 351 -6.75 -20.29 11.13
N LEU A 352 -5.79 -20.37 10.18
CA LEU A 352 -6.01 -21.03 8.89
C LEU A 352 -6.30 -22.52 9.06
N LEU A 353 -5.58 -23.21 9.95
CA LEU A 353 -5.82 -24.62 10.26
C LEU A 353 -7.18 -24.84 10.93
N ALA A 354 -7.57 -23.94 11.86
CA ALA A 354 -8.89 -23.98 12.48
C ALA A 354 -10.02 -23.74 11.47
N ALA A 355 -9.79 -22.87 10.48
CA ALA A 355 -10.72 -22.63 9.37
C ALA A 355 -10.77 -23.75 8.33
N GLY A 356 -9.84 -24.72 8.36
CA GLY A 356 -9.84 -25.87 7.47
C GLY A 356 -8.99 -25.72 6.20
N ALA A 357 -7.91 -24.95 6.25
CA ALA A 357 -6.97 -24.83 5.14
C ALA A 357 -6.41 -26.20 4.71
N ASN A 358 -6.23 -26.39 3.39
CA ASN A 358 -5.72 -27.64 2.83
C ASN A 358 -4.21 -27.77 3.07
N ILE A 359 -3.82 -28.65 3.99
CA ILE A 359 -2.42 -28.93 4.34
C ILE A 359 -1.71 -29.87 3.36
N GLU A 360 -2.45 -30.51 2.47
CA GLU A 360 -1.91 -31.47 1.49
C GLU A 360 -1.59 -30.82 0.13
N GLN A 361 -2.00 -29.57 -0.08
CA GLN A 361 -1.70 -28.83 -1.29
C GLN A 361 -0.18 -28.73 -1.49
N ARG A 362 0.26 -28.86 -2.75
CA ARG A 362 1.67 -28.72 -3.13
C ARG A 362 1.89 -27.41 -3.89
N GLU A 363 2.97 -26.74 -3.59
CA GLU A 363 3.45 -25.59 -4.35
C GLU A 363 4.21 -26.02 -5.61
N GLN A 364 4.70 -25.07 -6.41
CA GLN A 364 5.36 -25.32 -7.69
C GLN A 364 6.56 -26.28 -7.63
N SER A 365 7.33 -26.29 -6.53
CA SER A 365 8.44 -27.23 -6.29
C SER A 365 7.98 -28.59 -5.74
N GLY A 366 6.68 -28.83 -5.68
CA GLY A 366 6.10 -30.08 -5.15
C GLY A 366 6.04 -30.19 -3.63
N ARG A 367 6.42 -29.14 -2.90
CA ARG A 367 6.51 -29.14 -1.43
C ARG A 367 5.16 -28.80 -0.79
N ARG A 368 4.89 -29.42 0.36
CA ARG A 368 3.73 -29.11 1.20
C ARG A 368 4.07 -28.10 2.30
N PRO A 369 3.07 -27.44 2.91
CA PRO A 369 3.28 -26.49 4.02
C PRO A 369 4.13 -27.08 5.16
N LEU A 370 3.90 -28.35 5.51
CA LEU A 370 4.68 -29.06 6.54
C LEU A 370 6.19 -29.06 6.25
N TYR A 371 6.58 -29.37 5.01
CA TYR A 371 7.99 -29.40 4.62
C TYR A 371 8.60 -27.99 4.65
N ILE A 372 7.86 -26.98 4.20
CA ILE A 372 8.31 -25.59 4.19
C ILE A 372 8.53 -25.09 5.62
N ALA A 373 7.60 -25.34 6.54
CA ALA A 373 7.72 -25.02 7.95
C ALA A 373 8.92 -25.70 8.61
N ALA A 374 9.13 -26.99 8.30
CA ALA A 374 10.27 -27.75 8.84
C ALA A 374 11.61 -27.22 8.33
N ARG A 375 11.70 -26.83 7.04
CA ARG A 375 12.90 -26.21 6.47
C ARG A 375 13.21 -24.85 7.10
N GLY A 376 12.18 -24.08 7.47
CA GLY A 376 12.32 -22.82 8.19
C GLY A 376 12.57 -23.00 9.69
N SER A 377 12.66 -24.25 10.18
CA SER A 377 12.81 -24.57 11.61
C SER A 377 11.66 -24.04 12.49
N PHE A 378 10.47 -23.83 11.92
CA PHE A 378 9.28 -23.35 12.64
C PHE A 378 8.54 -24.50 13.34
N THR A 379 9.15 -25.00 14.43
CA THR A 379 8.69 -26.20 15.14
C THR A 379 7.24 -26.13 15.61
N ALA A 380 6.78 -24.98 16.09
CA ALA A 380 5.39 -24.79 16.50
C ALA A 380 4.39 -24.98 15.35
N ILE A 381 4.73 -24.50 14.14
CA ILE A 381 3.90 -24.67 12.95
C ILE A 381 3.91 -26.13 12.49
N VAL A 382 5.09 -26.76 12.52
CA VAL A 382 5.22 -28.20 12.22
C VAL A 382 4.29 -29.02 13.13
N ASP A 383 4.27 -28.73 14.43
CA ASP A 383 3.41 -29.42 15.39
C ASP A 383 1.93 -29.23 15.12
N MET A 384 1.52 -28.02 14.86
CA MET A 384 0.13 -27.70 14.54
C MET A 384 -0.34 -28.41 13.27
N ILE A 385 0.47 -28.43 12.21
CA ILE A 385 0.13 -29.12 10.96
C ILE A 385 0.05 -30.63 11.19
N ILE A 386 0.99 -31.24 11.92
CA ILE A 386 0.96 -32.68 12.24
C ILE A 386 -0.27 -33.03 13.09
N LYS A 387 -0.56 -32.22 14.11
CA LYS A 387 -1.76 -32.40 14.95
C LYS A 387 -3.03 -32.34 14.11
N THR A 388 -3.12 -31.38 13.20
CA THR A 388 -4.25 -31.26 12.27
C THR A 388 -4.36 -32.47 11.35
N ALA A 389 -3.24 -32.95 10.80
CA ALA A 389 -3.20 -34.14 9.95
C ALA A 389 -3.69 -35.38 10.69
N ARG A 390 -3.40 -35.53 11.99
CA ARG A 390 -3.89 -36.65 12.82
C ARG A 390 -5.40 -36.57 13.06
N LEU A 391 -5.93 -35.36 13.30
CA LEU A 391 -7.37 -35.19 13.48
C LEU A 391 -8.17 -35.42 12.20
N ASP A 392 -7.62 -35.04 11.05
CA ASP A 392 -8.28 -35.25 9.75
C ASP A 392 -8.18 -36.69 9.27
N TYR A 393 -7.11 -37.40 9.66
CA TYR A 393 -6.82 -38.79 9.27
C TYR A 393 -6.35 -39.61 10.49
N PRO A 394 -7.22 -39.86 11.47
CA PRO A 394 -6.86 -40.64 12.66
C PRO A 394 -6.37 -42.01 12.28
N THR A 395 -5.31 -42.50 12.97
CA THR A 395 -4.87 -43.87 12.83
C THR A 395 -5.90 -44.81 13.50
N PRO A 396 -5.95 -46.10 13.13
CA PRO A 396 -6.88 -47.04 13.76
C PRO A 396 -6.75 -47.14 15.30
N GLU A 397 -5.60 -46.75 15.86
CA GLU A 397 -5.34 -46.78 17.31
C GLU A 397 -5.75 -45.46 18.00
N ASP A 398 -5.92 -44.37 17.26
CA ASP A 398 -6.38 -43.06 17.78
C ASP A 398 -7.91 -42.98 17.98
N SER A 399 -8.64 -44.01 17.55
CA SER A 399 -10.11 -44.10 17.64
C SER A 399 -10.66 -44.23 19.07
N THR A 400 -9.78 -44.29 20.09
CA THR A 400 -10.20 -44.47 21.50
C THR A 400 -10.40 -43.19 22.29
N SER A 401 -10.11 -42.00 21.74
CA SER A 401 -10.31 -40.73 22.44
C SER A 401 -11.46 -39.90 21.87
N ASP A 402 -12.70 -40.29 22.19
CA ASP A 402 -13.91 -39.49 21.96
C ASP A 402 -13.88 -38.08 22.58
N LYS A 403 -12.88 -37.76 23.41
CA LYS A 403 -12.71 -36.45 24.06
C LYS A 403 -12.15 -35.40 23.12
N GLU A 404 -11.20 -35.71 22.25
CA GLU A 404 -10.57 -34.72 21.35
C GLU A 404 -11.49 -34.26 20.21
N ILE A 405 -12.51 -35.05 19.85
CA ILE A 405 -13.51 -34.71 18.83
C ILE A 405 -14.48 -33.63 19.34
N ARG A 406 -14.66 -33.50 20.66
CA ARG A 406 -15.55 -32.48 21.26
C ARG A 406 -14.96 -31.07 21.24
N ASP A 407 -13.64 -30.93 21.12
CA ASP A 407 -12.93 -29.64 21.14
C ASP A 407 -12.71 -29.01 19.74
N LEU A 408 -13.29 -29.61 18.69
CA LEU A 408 -13.29 -29.02 17.36
C LEU A 408 -14.11 -27.72 17.35
N THR A 409 -13.51 -26.64 16.82
CA THR A 409 -14.23 -25.37 16.65
C THR A 409 -15.51 -25.54 15.81
N PRO A 410 -16.56 -24.73 16.03
CA PRO A 410 -17.81 -24.82 15.26
C PRO A 410 -17.62 -24.69 13.74
N ALA A 411 -16.62 -23.92 13.30
CA ALA A 411 -16.26 -23.76 11.89
C ALA A 411 -15.75 -25.09 11.29
N ARG A 412 -14.92 -25.80 12.03
CA ARG A 412 -14.35 -27.09 11.62
C ARG A 412 -15.38 -28.21 11.60
N ARG A 413 -16.38 -28.20 12.52
CA ARG A 413 -17.54 -29.11 12.48
C ARG A 413 -18.38 -28.89 11.22
N ARG A 414 -18.69 -27.63 10.91
CA ARG A 414 -19.51 -27.25 9.75
C ARG A 414 -18.82 -27.65 8.43
N TRP A 415 -17.50 -27.52 8.35
CA TRP A 415 -16.72 -27.93 7.18
C TRP A 415 -16.72 -29.45 6.97
N ARG A 416 -16.57 -30.24 8.04
CA ARG A 416 -16.70 -31.71 7.98
C ARG A 416 -18.09 -32.19 7.56
N GLU A 417 -19.12 -31.50 8.00
CA GLU A 417 -20.52 -31.80 7.64
C GLU A 417 -20.80 -31.40 6.19
N GLY A 418 -20.28 -30.25 5.71
CA GLY A 418 -20.41 -29.80 4.31
C GLY A 418 -19.63 -30.65 3.30
N SER A 419 -18.49 -31.20 3.70
CA SER A 419 -17.64 -32.05 2.82
C SER A 419 -18.20 -33.47 2.59
N ARG A 420 -19.16 -33.91 3.39
CA ARG A 420 -19.83 -35.19 3.18
C ARG A 420 -20.84 -35.19 2.02
N GLY A 421 -21.23 -34.03 1.50
CA GLY A 421 -22.19 -33.87 0.41
C GLY A 421 -21.62 -33.64 -0.98
N GLY A 422 -20.32 -33.37 -1.12
CA GLY A 422 -19.65 -33.20 -2.40
C GLY A 422 -18.70 -34.37 -2.66
N SER A 423 -18.97 -35.19 -3.69
CA SER A 423 -18.04 -36.21 -4.14
C SER A 423 -16.77 -35.57 -4.72
N ILE A 424 -15.84 -35.19 -3.83
CA ILE A 424 -14.46 -34.89 -4.24
C ILE A 424 -13.87 -36.21 -4.68
N SER A 425 -13.55 -36.31 -5.97
CA SER A 425 -12.91 -37.47 -6.54
C SER A 425 -11.66 -37.80 -5.71
N SER A 426 -11.72 -38.95 -4.99
CA SER A 426 -10.74 -39.42 -4.02
C SER A 426 -9.40 -39.86 -4.64
N ASN A 427 -9.04 -39.37 -5.83
CA ASN A 427 -7.88 -39.88 -6.58
C ASN A 427 -6.60 -39.03 -6.42
N ASN A 428 -6.58 -37.95 -5.62
CA ASN A 428 -5.40 -37.10 -5.46
C ASN A 428 -4.91 -36.88 -4.03
N SER A 429 -5.30 -37.66 -3.03
CA SER A 429 -4.61 -37.64 -1.73
C SER A 429 -3.28 -38.36 -1.86
N ALA A 430 -2.18 -37.64 -2.00
CA ALA A 430 -0.85 -38.20 -2.18
C ALA A 430 -0.31 -38.96 -0.94
N PHE A 431 -1.01 -38.91 0.18
CA PHE A 431 -0.88 -39.84 1.28
C PHE A 431 -2.16 -40.65 1.39
N SER A 432 -2.17 -41.82 0.72
CA SER A 432 -3.20 -42.82 1.05
C SER A 432 -3.11 -43.08 2.55
N GLU A 433 -4.24 -43.30 3.19
CA GLU A 433 -4.35 -43.74 4.59
C GLU A 433 -3.36 -44.89 4.89
N HIS A 434 -3.11 -45.72 3.90
CA HIS A 434 -2.15 -46.80 3.90
C HIS A 434 -0.68 -46.34 4.08
N ILE A 435 -0.21 -45.31 3.36
CA ILE A 435 1.16 -44.82 3.51
C ILE A 435 1.37 -44.20 4.91
N ARG A 436 0.39 -43.49 5.43
CA ARG A 436 0.45 -42.97 6.81
C ARG A 436 0.54 -44.08 7.84
N SER A 437 -0.23 -45.14 7.66
CA SER A 437 -0.16 -46.35 8.50
C SER A 437 1.22 -47.02 8.44
N ILE A 438 1.85 -47.07 7.25
CA ILE A 438 3.22 -47.57 7.09
C ILE A 438 4.21 -46.71 7.86
N LEU A 439 4.18 -45.40 7.68
CA LEU A 439 5.08 -44.46 8.36
C LEU A 439 4.91 -44.51 9.88
N TRP A 440 3.67 -44.61 10.36
CA TRP A 440 3.39 -44.75 11.78
C TRP A 440 3.94 -46.09 12.33
N LYS A 441 3.65 -47.24 11.69
CA LYS A 441 4.17 -48.54 12.08
C LYS A 441 5.70 -48.55 12.09
N LEU A 442 6.33 -47.95 11.11
CA LEU A 442 7.78 -47.80 11.02
C LEU A 442 8.34 -47.05 12.24
N ALA A 443 7.81 -45.86 12.52
CA ALA A 443 8.29 -45.03 13.62
C ALA A 443 8.07 -45.64 15.01
N TYR A 444 6.87 -46.21 15.24
CA TYR A 444 6.49 -46.67 16.58
C TYR A 444 6.86 -48.12 16.90
N LYS A 445 7.01 -48.96 15.87
CA LYS A 445 7.22 -50.41 16.08
C LYS A 445 8.53 -50.98 15.52
N GLN A 446 9.21 -50.24 14.61
CA GLN A 446 10.35 -50.81 13.88
C GLN A 446 11.66 -50.03 13.99
N LEU A 447 11.59 -48.71 14.20
CA LEU A 447 12.78 -47.85 14.38
C LEU A 447 13.22 -47.82 15.85
N GLY A 448 14.54 -47.94 16.06
CA GLY A 448 15.17 -47.73 17.36
C GLY A 448 15.48 -46.24 17.65
N PRO A 449 15.96 -45.93 18.88
CA PRO A 449 16.18 -44.56 19.34
C PRO A 449 17.08 -43.68 18.46
N GLU A 450 18.10 -44.27 17.81
CA GLU A 450 19.04 -43.55 16.97
C GLU A 450 18.78 -43.71 15.45
N ASP A 451 17.89 -44.62 15.07
CA ASP A 451 17.66 -44.98 13.68
C ASP A 451 17.03 -43.83 12.88
N TRP A 452 16.12 -43.08 13.51
CA TRP A 452 15.47 -41.94 12.88
C TRP A 452 16.46 -40.80 12.57
N LYS A 453 17.49 -40.62 13.41
CA LYS A 453 18.54 -39.61 13.16
C LYS A 453 19.39 -39.98 11.96
N LYS A 454 19.73 -41.28 11.84
CA LYS A 454 20.47 -41.78 10.66
C LYS A 454 19.68 -41.57 9.37
N LEU A 455 18.38 -41.86 9.40
CA LEU A 455 17.50 -41.58 8.25
C LEU A 455 17.38 -40.08 7.96
N ALA A 456 17.27 -39.24 8.98
CA ALA A 456 17.24 -37.78 8.82
C ALA A 456 18.52 -37.25 8.13
N LEU A 457 19.69 -37.71 8.59
CA LEU A 457 20.97 -37.34 7.98
C LEU A 457 21.08 -37.87 6.53
N HIS A 458 20.63 -39.08 6.26
CA HIS A 458 20.57 -39.63 4.89
C HIS A 458 19.72 -38.76 3.95
N TRP A 459 18.64 -38.17 4.44
CA TRP A 459 17.77 -37.26 3.70
C TRP A 459 18.18 -35.77 3.80
N ALA A 460 19.43 -35.52 4.20
CA ALA A 460 20.03 -34.18 4.29
C ALA A 460 19.28 -33.18 5.22
N PHE A 461 18.68 -33.67 6.30
CA PHE A 461 18.21 -32.80 7.38
C PHE A 461 19.41 -32.15 8.05
N THR A 462 19.31 -30.86 8.32
CA THR A 462 20.37 -30.12 9.04
C THR A 462 20.40 -30.50 10.52
N HIS A 463 21.53 -30.25 11.17
CA HIS A 463 21.68 -30.51 12.61
C HIS A 463 20.65 -29.75 13.45
N ASP A 464 20.38 -28.50 13.07
CA ASP A 464 19.36 -27.66 13.72
C ASP A 464 17.95 -28.22 13.57
N GLN A 465 17.61 -28.78 12.42
CA GLN A 465 16.31 -29.45 12.18
C GLN A 465 16.16 -30.71 13.03
N ILE A 466 17.23 -31.49 13.17
CA ILE A 466 17.24 -32.69 14.02
C ILE A 466 17.07 -32.29 15.50
N GLN A 467 17.82 -31.29 15.98
CA GLN A 467 17.67 -30.76 17.32
C GLN A 467 16.25 -30.19 17.57
N ALA A 468 15.70 -29.45 16.62
CA ALA A 468 14.35 -28.92 16.72
C ALA A 468 13.28 -30.01 16.87
N ILE A 469 13.47 -31.19 16.22
CA ILE A 469 12.59 -32.34 16.39
C ILE A 469 12.78 -32.97 17.79
N GLU A 470 14.02 -33.02 18.30
CA GLU A 470 14.33 -33.60 19.61
C GLU A 470 13.81 -32.80 20.80
N HIS A 471 13.90 -31.47 20.74
CA HIS A 471 13.56 -30.61 21.88
C HIS A 471 12.07 -30.62 22.28
N GLN A 472 11.20 -31.09 21.42
CA GLN A 472 9.74 -31.01 21.63
C GLN A 472 9.15 -32.14 22.49
N TYR A 473 9.84 -33.25 22.62
CA TYR A 473 9.39 -34.37 23.44
C TYR A 473 10.55 -34.92 24.25
N THR A 474 10.38 -34.98 25.56
CA THR A 474 11.36 -35.54 26.49
C THR A 474 10.78 -36.78 27.12
N GLY A 475 11.57 -37.88 27.14
CA GLY A 475 11.18 -39.14 27.78
C GLY A 475 11.70 -40.36 27.04
N PRO A 476 11.68 -41.54 27.66
CA PRO A 476 12.32 -42.75 27.12
C PRO A 476 11.69 -43.27 25.82
N SER A 477 10.45 -42.86 25.50
CA SER A 477 9.76 -43.26 24.28
C SER A 477 9.64 -42.11 23.25
N SER A 478 10.23 -40.95 23.51
CA SER A 478 10.13 -39.77 22.65
C SER A 478 10.67 -39.98 21.23
N TYR A 479 11.66 -40.87 21.07
CA TYR A 479 12.23 -41.20 19.76
C TYR A 479 11.20 -41.70 18.75
N LYS A 480 10.10 -42.33 19.19
CA LYS A 480 9.02 -42.79 18.32
C LYS A 480 8.30 -41.61 17.67
N GLU A 481 8.02 -40.61 18.47
CA GLU A 481 7.40 -39.37 18.01
C GLU A 481 8.35 -38.58 17.12
N HIS A 482 9.62 -38.49 17.50
CA HIS A 482 10.65 -37.83 16.67
C HIS A 482 10.77 -38.54 15.30
N GLY A 483 10.80 -39.86 15.30
CA GLY A 483 10.83 -40.67 14.07
C GLY A 483 9.61 -40.43 13.19
N TYR A 484 8.42 -40.39 13.76
CA TYR A 484 7.19 -40.19 13.01
C TYR A 484 7.15 -38.79 12.39
N ARG A 485 7.53 -37.74 13.13
CA ARG A 485 7.60 -36.37 12.63
C ARG A 485 8.59 -36.24 11.48
N MET A 486 9.78 -36.77 11.65
CA MET A 486 10.82 -36.78 10.64
C MET A 486 10.32 -37.43 9.34
N LEU A 487 9.66 -38.62 9.45
CA LEU A 487 9.10 -39.32 8.31
C LEU A 487 7.99 -38.53 7.61
N MET A 488 7.12 -37.86 8.38
CA MET A 488 6.06 -37.00 7.82
C MET A 488 6.62 -35.79 7.08
N ILE A 489 7.65 -35.11 7.66
CA ILE A 489 8.34 -33.96 7.04
C ILE A 489 9.00 -34.43 5.73
N TRP A 490 9.79 -35.49 5.76
CA TRP A 490 10.45 -36.05 4.58
C TRP A 490 9.46 -36.39 3.47
N ALA A 491 8.44 -37.15 3.78
CA ALA A 491 7.43 -37.55 2.81
C ALA A 491 6.65 -36.37 2.22
N SER A 492 6.50 -35.28 2.97
CA SER A 492 5.86 -34.05 2.50
C SER A 492 6.71 -33.27 1.49
N GLY A 493 8.02 -33.51 1.47
CA GLY A 493 8.97 -32.91 0.53
C GLY A 493 9.21 -33.69 -0.76
N LEU A 494 8.69 -34.92 -0.86
CA LEU A 494 8.89 -35.77 -2.05
C LEU A 494 8.14 -35.21 -3.28
N ASN A 495 8.75 -35.39 -4.45
CA ASN A 495 8.10 -35.07 -5.73
C ASN A 495 6.81 -35.88 -5.92
N PRO A 496 5.79 -35.34 -6.62
CA PRO A 496 4.52 -36.04 -6.87
C PRO A 496 4.66 -37.37 -7.58
N GLU A 497 5.68 -37.53 -8.41
CA GLU A 497 5.96 -38.75 -9.20
C GLU A 497 6.79 -39.78 -8.44
N ALA A 498 7.40 -39.41 -7.30
CA ALA A 498 8.23 -40.32 -6.51
C ALA A 498 7.37 -41.32 -5.74
N SER A 499 7.75 -42.60 -5.81
CA SER A 499 7.12 -43.61 -4.99
C SER A 499 7.68 -43.56 -3.57
N VAL A 500 6.85 -43.09 -2.62
CA VAL A 500 7.22 -42.99 -1.19
C VAL A 500 7.75 -44.35 -0.68
N GLY A 501 7.11 -45.42 -1.06
CA GLY A 501 7.52 -46.78 -0.64
C GLY A 501 8.90 -47.20 -1.17
N LYS A 502 9.23 -46.84 -2.41
CA LYS A 502 10.54 -47.12 -3.01
C LYS A 502 11.64 -46.32 -2.34
N GLU A 503 11.47 -45.00 -2.29
CA GLU A 503 12.42 -44.09 -1.64
C GLU A 503 12.70 -44.46 -0.18
N LEU A 504 11.65 -44.87 0.54
CA LEU A 504 11.76 -45.32 1.92
C LEU A 504 12.55 -46.63 2.05
N CYS A 505 12.31 -47.61 1.17
CA CYS A 505 13.05 -48.87 1.14
C CYS A 505 14.53 -48.66 0.81
N ASP A 506 14.84 -47.75 -0.14
CA ASP A 506 16.20 -47.45 -0.54
C ASP A 506 16.95 -46.75 0.62
N ALA A 507 16.33 -45.80 1.31
CA ALA A 507 16.89 -45.15 2.48
C ALA A 507 17.11 -46.12 3.67
N LEU A 508 16.14 -46.97 3.98
CA LEU A 508 16.28 -47.99 5.02
C LEU A 508 17.42 -48.96 4.72
N THR A 509 17.61 -49.30 3.46
CA THR A 509 18.72 -50.18 3.02
C THR A 509 20.06 -49.45 3.17
N ALA A 510 20.14 -48.18 2.87
CA ALA A 510 21.34 -47.36 3.03
C ALA A 510 21.76 -47.20 4.51
N VAL A 511 20.80 -47.27 5.45
CA VAL A 511 21.02 -47.12 6.90
C VAL A 511 21.16 -48.50 7.58
N ASP A 512 21.47 -49.56 6.82
CA ASP A 512 21.65 -50.96 7.30
C ASP A 512 20.41 -51.61 7.96
N LYS A 513 19.21 -51.13 7.64
CA LYS A 513 17.92 -51.71 8.13
C LYS A 513 17.22 -52.57 7.08
N LYS A 514 17.96 -53.52 6.47
CA LYS A 514 17.45 -54.37 5.36
C LYS A 514 16.20 -55.14 5.72
N SER A 515 16.12 -55.71 6.92
CA SER A 515 14.93 -56.46 7.37
C SER A 515 13.68 -55.55 7.47
N VAL A 516 13.85 -54.30 7.89
CA VAL A 516 12.77 -53.32 7.96
C VAL A 516 12.37 -52.88 6.56
N ALA A 517 13.33 -52.69 5.65
CA ALA A 517 13.07 -52.35 4.25
C ALA A 517 12.24 -53.45 3.54
N GLU A 518 12.56 -54.72 3.79
CA GLU A 518 11.76 -55.85 3.27
C GLU A 518 10.34 -55.89 3.83
N SER A 519 10.16 -55.58 5.11
CA SER A 519 8.84 -55.45 5.73
C SER A 519 8.01 -54.34 5.10
N VAL A 520 8.59 -53.16 4.87
CA VAL A 520 7.94 -52.04 4.20
C VAL A 520 7.60 -52.39 2.75
N ARG A 521 8.52 -53.05 2.01
CA ARG A 521 8.28 -53.50 0.62
C ARG A 521 7.08 -54.44 0.53
N LYS A 522 6.98 -55.43 1.41
CA LYS A 522 5.82 -56.33 1.46
C LYS A 522 4.49 -55.61 1.69
N HIS A 523 4.48 -54.60 2.54
CA HIS A 523 3.27 -53.81 2.79
C HIS A 523 2.89 -52.90 1.59
N VAL A 524 3.87 -52.34 0.88
CA VAL A 524 3.65 -51.51 -0.32
C VAL A 524 3.17 -52.38 -1.51
N ASP A 525 3.71 -53.60 -1.69
CA ASP A 525 3.34 -54.47 -2.80
C ASP A 525 1.93 -55.09 -2.61
N GLN A 526 1.49 -55.33 -1.38
CA GLN A 526 0.11 -55.76 -1.09
C GLN A 526 -0.95 -54.77 -1.58
N GLU A 527 -0.62 -53.48 -1.65
CA GLU A 527 -1.53 -52.44 -2.19
C GLU A 527 -1.69 -52.55 -3.71
N LYS A 528 -0.62 -52.87 -4.45
CA LYS A 528 -0.68 -53.04 -5.91
C LYS A 528 -1.57 -54.23 -6.29
N ASP A 529 -1.47 -55.31 -5.55
CA ASP A 529 -2.30 -56.53 -5.77
C ASP A 529 -3.77 -56.33 -5.38
N GLY A 530 -4.04 -55.55 -4.32
CA GLY A 530 -5.40 -55.19 -3.91
C GLY A 530 -6.12 -54.33 -4.95
N LYS A 531 -5.43 -53.31 -5.49
CA LYS A 531 -5.98 -52.43 -6.55
C LYS A 531 -6.20 -53.19 -7.87
N THR A 532 -5.32 -54.14 -8.21
CA THR A 532 -5.46 -54.96 -9.40
C THR A 532 -6.64 -55.94 -9.30
N LYS A 533 -6.91 -56.47 -8.10
CA LYS A 533 -8.10 -57.31 -7.85
C LYS A 533 -9.41 -56.54 -7.89
N LEU A 534 -9.44 -55.31 -7.34
CA LEU A 534 -10.64 -54.47 -7.39
C LEU A 534 -10.98 -53.97 -8.81
N ASN A 535 -9.97 -53.66 -9.61
CA ASN A 535 -10.16 -53.26 -11.01
C ASN A 535 -10.60 -54.44 -11.89
N LYS A 536 -10.10 -55.65 -11.63
CA LYS A 536 -10.60 -56.86 -12.31
C LYS A 536 -12.05 -57.19 -11.94
N GLN A 537 -12.48 -57.00 -10.70
CA GLN A 537 -13.88 -57.14 -10.31
C GLN A 537 -14.82 -56.07 -10.86
N ARG A 538 -14.33 -54.82 -11.07
CA ARG A 538 -15.11 -53.75 -11.73
C ARG A 538 -15.26 -54.02 -13.24
N CYS A 539 -14.24 -54.52 -13.94
CA CYS A 539 -14.34 -54.89 -15.35
C CYS A 539 -15.29 -56.06 -15.57
N HIS A 540 -15.40 -57.04 -14.65
CA HIS A 540 -16.38 -58.13 -14.78
C HIS A 540 -17.82 -57.74 -14.51
N LYS A 541 -18.08 -56.62 -13.82
CA LYS A 541 -19.45 -56.08 -13.60
C LYS A 541 -19.93 -55.17 -14.72
N CYS A 542 -19.05 -54.62 -15.57
CA CYS A 542 -19.43 -53.78 -16.73
C CYS A 542 -19.61 -54.55 -18.03
N SER A 543 -19.43 -55.90 -18.05
CA SER A 543 -19.64 -56.73 -19.24
C SER A 543 -20.96 -57.51 -19.21
N ILE A 544 -21.85 -57.20 -18.27
CA ILE A 544 -23.20 -57.75 -18.22
C ILE A 544 -24.18 -56.61 -17.92
N THR A 545 -24.41 -55.77 -18.90
CA THR A 545 -25.66 -55.02 -19.15
C THR A 545 -25.64 -54.55 -20.58
#